data_e55f1a89cdfe993b2b7bb1d7fbc5fade
#
_entry.id   e55f1a89cdfe993b2b7bb1d7fbc5fade
#
_cell.length_a   1.000
_cell.length_b   1.000
_cell.length_c   1.000
_cell.angle_alpha   90.00
_cell.angle_beta   90.00
_cell.angle_gamma   90.00
#
_symmetry.space_group_name_H-M   'P 1'
#
loop_
_entity.id
_entity.type
_entity.pdbx_description
1 polymer ?
#
loop_
_entity_poly.entity_id
_entity_poly.type
_entity_poly.pdbx_seq_one_letter_code
_entity_poly.pdbx_strand_id
1 'polypeptide(L)'
;MKTMRHKLATWACGALPAGLSSVASAAYQWNMQAPASKIAQDIYDTHMLMMVIILVIFVGVFAVMFYSVFAHRKSKGHQAVPFHENTTVELLWTIIPLIILILMAWPATRTLLSLRDTSNPDLTIKVTGYQWKWGYDYLKGEGEGISFFSASTTPQDQIQGTAPKGENYLLEVDNPVVVPVGKKIRILTTGSDVTHSWWVPALGIKQDANPGFVRDTWFRADKTGTYQGQCAEPCGKDHGFMPVVVEVVPADKYSAWVSEQKKKMAAQADDPNKTWTFEDLKVRGARAYAANCVACHQTNGQGVKGAFPALDGSKMVTGPKDDQIGLVLTGKQGTAMAAFGKQLSDTELAAVITYTRNSWGNKTGEAVQPAEVKSQRK
;
A
#
# COMPACT_ATOMS: atom_id res chain seq x y z
N MET A 1 43.23 34.35 -58.80
CA MET A 1 41.95 33.62 -58.94
C MET A 1 42.11 32.22 -58.40
N LYS A 2 41.61 31.94 -57.15
CA LYS A 2 41.60 30.63 -56.54
C LYS A 2 40.15 30.31 -56.11
N THR A 3 39.55 29.35 -56.79
CA THR A 3 38.24 28.83 -56.52
C THR A 3 38.26 27.93 -55.32
N MET A 4 37.55 28.27 -54.26
CA MET A 4 37.43 27.50 -53.04
C MET A 4 36.18 26.56 -53.18
N ARG A 5 36.40 25.27 -53.39
CA ARG A 5 35.38 24.23 -53.39
C ARG A 5 34.98 23.89 -51.95
N HIS A 6 33.74 24.20 -51.55
CA HIS A 6 33.16 23.68 -50.31
C HIS A 6 32.79 22.19 -50.46
N LYS A 7 33.45 21.37 -49.69
CA LYS A 7 33.06 19.95 -49.54
C LYS A 7 31.87 19.87 -48.57
N LEU A 8 30.73 19.44 -49.06
CA LEU A 8 29.59 18.99 -48.25
C LEU A 8 29.97 17.67 -47.58
N ALA A 9 30.08 17.67 -46.26
CA ALA A 9 30.21 16.50 -45.45
C ALA A 9 28.80 15.86 -45.24
N THR A 10 28.59 14.73 -45.88
CA THR A 10 27.42 13.88 -45.67
C THR A 10 27.58 13.17 -44.33
N TRP A 11 26.76 13.51 -43.35
CA TRP A 11 26.63 12.76 -42.10
C TRP A 11 25.78 11.49 -42.40
N ALA A 12 26.45 10.35 -42.45
CA ALA A 12 25.76 9.06 -42.45
C ALA A 12 25.31 8.79 -41.00
N CYS A 13 24.00 8.87 -40.78
CA CYS A 13 23.36 8.32 -39.55
C CYS A 13 23.53 6.81 -39.58
N GLY A 14 24.49 6.28 -38.82
CA GLY A 14 24.61 4.88 -38.54
C GLY A 14 23.44 4.42 -37.69
N ALA A 15 22.56 3.63 -38.25
CA ALA A 15 21.53 2.90 -37.51
C ALA A 15 22.21 1.84 -36.63
N LEU A 16 22.28 2.09 -35.32
CA LEU A 16 22.60 1.07 -34.35
C LEU A 16 21.44 0.05 -34.32
N PRO A 17 21.72 -1.26 -34.43
CA PRO A 17 20.69 -2.26 -34.21
C PRO A 17 20.33 -2.22 -32.71
N ALA A 18 19.13 -1.72 -32.40
CA ALA A 18 18.55 -1.88 -31.10
C ALA A 18 18.32 -3.38 -30.86
N GLY A 19 19.22 -4.01 -30.11
CA GLY A 19 18.99 -5.36 -29.58
C GLY A 19 17.71 -5.33 -28.76
N LEU A 20 16.68 -6.00 -29.26
CA LEU A 20 15.47 -6.29 -28.53
C LEU A 20 15.82 -7.24 -27.37
N SER A 21 16.30 -6.69 -26.28
CA SER A 21 16.22 -7.37 -25.00
C SER A 21 14.73 -7.53 -24.72
N SER A 22 14.23 -8.76 -24.71
CA SER A 22 12.91 -9.11 -24.19
C SER A 22 12.89 -8.79 -22.69
N VAL A 23 12.64 -7.51 -22.37
CA VAL A 23 12.30 -7.11 -21.03
C VAL A 23 10.95 -7.76 -20.76
N ALA A 24 10.84 -8.55 -19.70
CA ALA A 24 9.57 -9.02 -19.19
C ALA A 24 8.64 -7.79 -19.09
N SER A 25 7.71 -7.65 -20.00
CA SER A 25 6.71 -6.59 -19.98
C SER A 25 5.70 -6.95 -18.89
N ALA A 26 5.91 -6.45 -17.68
CA ALA A 26 4.75 -6.12 -16.87
C ALA A 26 3.85 -5.28 -17.76
N ALA A 27 2.58 -5.70 -17.96
CA ALA A 27 1.67 -5.04 -18.88
C ALA A 27 1.52 -3.57 -18.45
N TYR A 28 2.24 -2.69 -19.12
CA TYR A 28 2.23 -1.26 -18.85
C TYR A 28 0.83 -0.71 -19.16
N GLN A 29 0.12 -0.30 -18.15
CA GLN A 29 -1.14 0.40 -18.33
C GLN A 29 -0.86 1.89 -18.46
N TRP A 30 -1.14 2.46 -19.63
CA TRP A 30 -0.96 3.89 -19.91
C TRP A 30 -2.02 4.78 -19.24
N ASN A 31 -3.00 4.19 -18.60
CA ASN A 31 -4.12 4.85 -17.94
C ASN A 31 -4.37 4.24 -16.57
N MET A 32 -5.38 4.72 -15.87
CA MET A 32 -5.83 4.16 -14.59
C MET A 32 -6.20 2.68 -14.74
N GLN A 33 -6.10 1.93 -13.65
CA GLN A 33 -6.52 0.52 -13.59
C GLN A 33 -8.00 0.38 -14.02
N ALA A 34 -8.32 -0.77 -14.61
CA ALA A 34 -9.70 -1.06 -15.02
C ALA A 34 -10.65 -0.99 -13.82
N PRO A 35 -11.73 -0.19 -13.88
CA PRO A 35 -12.67 -0.04 -12.78
C PRO A 35 -13.38 -1.35 -12.44
N ALA A 36 -13.46 -1.66 -11.14
CA ALA A 36 -14.16 -2.82 -10.60
C ALA A 36 -15.30 -2.44 -9.64
N SER A 37 -15.58 -1.15 -9.50
CA SER A 37 -16.69 -0.59 -8.74
C SER A 37 -17.30 0.60 -9.46
N LYS A 38 -18.55 0.94 -9.15
CA LYS A 38 -19.21 2.14 -9.69
C LYS A 38 -18.43 3.42 -9.35
N ILE A 39 -17.88 3.52 -8.14
CA ILE A 39 -17.08 4.67 -7.71
C ILE A 39 -15.80 4.79 -8.57
N ALA A 40 -15.10 3.67 -8.79
CA ALA A 40 -13.93 3.66 -9.65
C ALA A 40 -14.26 4.04 -11.09
N GLN A 41 -15.44 3.63 -11.60
CA GLN A 41 -15.93 4.03 -12.91
C GLN A 41 -16.19 5.54 -12.98
N ASP A 42 -16.84 6.11 -11.98
CA ASP A 42 -17.13 7.55 -11.95
C ASP A 42 -15.83 8.39 -11.87
N ILE A 43 -14.83 7.90 -11.14
CA ILE A 43 -13.49 8.50 -11.11
C ILE A 43 -12.82 8.41 -12.48
N TYR A 44 -12.87 7.24 -13.12
CA TYR A 44 -12.30 7.01 -14.45
C TYR A 44 -12.96 7.92 -15.50
N ASP A 45 -14.29 8.03 -15.52
CA ASP A 45 -15.03 8.86 -16.46
C ASP A 45 -14.69 10.36 -16.27
N THR A 46 -14.60 10.80 -15.01
CA THR A 46 -14.15 12.18 -14.69
C THR A 46 -12.72 12.42 -15.15
N HIS A 47 -11.81 11.47 -14.94
CA HIS A 47 -10.44 11.55 -15.43
C HIS A 47 -10.40 11.64 -16.96
N MET A 48 -11.14 10.80 -17.67
CA MET A 48 -11.19 10.82 -19.14
C MET A 48 -11.75 12.13 -19.68
N LEU A 49 -12.79 12.70 -19.03
CA LEU A 49 -13.29 14.03 -19.35
C LEU A 49 -12.19 15.09 -19.24
N MET A 50 -11.44 15.08 -18.13
CA MET A 50 -10.31 15.99 -17.94
C MET A 50 -9.24 15.80 -19.01
N MET A 51 -8.88 14.57 -19.34
CA MET A 51 -7.87 14.27 -20.37
C MET A 51 -8.28 14.78 -21.74
N VAL A 52 -9.55 14.64 -22.14
CA VAL A 52 -10.07 15.19 -23.41
C VAL A 52 -9.99 16.71 -23.42
N ILE A 53 -10.43 17.37 -22.35
CA ILE A 53 -10.37 18.85 -22.24
C ILE A 53 -8.91 19.33 -22.34
N ILE A 54 -7.99 18.71 -21.59
CA ILE A 54 -6.56 19.05 -21.62
C ILE A 54 -5.98 18.84 -23.01
N LEU A 55 -6.32 17.76 -23.69
CA LEU A 55 -5.85 17.47 -25.05
C LEU A 55 -6.32 18.53 -26.03
N VAL A 56 -7.60 18.95 -25.96
CA VAL A 56 -8.14 20.01 -26.83
C VAL A 56 -7.41 21.34 -26.59
N ILE A 57 -7.21 21.71 -25.32
CA ILE A 57 -6.46 22.92 -24.96
C ILE A 57 -5.02 22.84 -25.48
N PHE A 58 -4.34 21.71 -25.23
CA PHE A 58 -2.96 21.47 -25.67
C PHE A 58 -2.83 21.64 -27.19
N VAL A 59 -3.67 20.93 -27.95
CA VAL A 59 -3.64 20.99 -29.42
C VAL A 59 -3.92 22.43 -29.90
N GLY A 60 -4.93 23.11 -29.35
CA GLY A 60 -5.30 24.46 -29.69
C GLY A 60 -4.17 25.47 -29.45
N VAL A 61 -3.59 25.45 -28.25
CA VAL A 61 -2.51 26.37 -27.86
C VAL A 61 -1.25 26.13 -28.71
N PHE A 62 -0.83 24.86 -28.86
CA PHE A 62 0.36 24.55 -29.65
C PHE A 62 0.14 24.81 -31.14
N ALA A 63 -1.06 24.60 -31.70
CA ALA A 63 -1.37 24.93 -33.07
C ALA A 63 -1.20 26.44 -33.34
N VAL A 64 -1.76 27.29 -32.45
CA VAL A 64 -1.61 28.77 -32.56
C VAL A 64 -0.16 29.16 -32.38
N MET A 65 0.55 28.57 -31.41
CA MET A 65 1.96 28.87 -31.17
C MET A 65 2.83 28.52 -32.38
N PHE A 66 2.71 27.31 -32.92
CA PHE A 66 3.49 26.87 -34.08
C PHE A 66 3.10 27.68 -35.33
N TYR A 67 1.80 27.95 -35.54
CA TYR A 67 1.37 28.85 -36.63
C TYR A 67 2.07 30.18 -36.50
N SER A 68 2.09 30.82 -35.34
CA SER A 68 2.74 32.10 -35.11
C SER A 68 4.25 32.05 -35.37
N VAL A 69 4.94 30.99 -34.89
CA VAL A 69 6.38 30.81 -35.11
C VAL A 69 6.71 30.65 -36.60
N PHE A 70 5.92 29.92 -37.37
CA PHE A 70 6.20 29.66 -38.78
C PHE A 70 5.67 30.78 -39.72
N ALA A 71 4.48 31.30 -39.45
CA ALA A 71 3.85 32.30 -40.29
C ALA A 71 4.42 33.71 -40.09
N HIS A 72 4.69 34.07 -38.81
CA HIS A 72 5.11 35.43 -38.45
C HIS A 72 6.63 35.57 -38.21
N ARG A 73 7.43 34.61 -38.68
CA ARG A 73 8.90 34.69 -38.52
C ARG A 73 9.50 35.87 -39.25
N LYS A 74 10.52 36.51 -38.66
CA LYS A 74 11.25 37.68 -39.21
C LYS A 74 11.77 37.47 -40.63
N SER A 75 12.20 36.24 -40.99
CA SER A 75 12.68 35.91 -42.34
C SER A 75 11.62 36.00 -43.44
N LYS A 76 10.32 36.13 -43.08
CA LYS A 76 9.22 36.39 -44.02
C LYS A 76 8.84 37.87 -44.11
N GLY A 77 9.64 38.76 -43.50
CA GLY A 77 9.40 40.21 -43.55
C GLY A 77 8.30 40.70 -42.60
N HIS A 78 7.77 39.86 -41.73
CA HIS A 78 6.77 40.29 -40.75
C HIS A 78 7.38 41.23 -39.71
N GLN A 79 6.68 42.33 -39.45
CA GLN A 79 6.98 43.26 -38.36
C GLN A 79 5.95 43.09 -37.25
N ALA A 80 6.41 43.19 -35.99
CA ALA A 80 5.50 43.10 -34.84
C ALA A 80 4.56 44.32 -34.82
N VAL A 81 3.28 44.09 -34.68
CA VAL A 81 2.28 45.14 -34.48
C VAL A 81 2.21 45.44 -32.98
N PRO A 82 2.44 46.68 -32.57
CA PRO A 82 2.29 47.09 -31.18
C PRO A 82 0.79 47.17 -30.85
N PHE A 83 0.24 46.11 -30.27
CA PHE A 83 -1.09 46.17 -29.66
C PHE A 83 -0.93 46.04 -28.13
N HIS A 84 -1.74 46.78 -27.37
CA HIS A 84 -1.63 46.80 -25.92
C HIS A 84 -2.77 46.12 -25.20
N GLU A 85 -3.96 46.05 -25.82
CA GLU A 85 -5.16 45.48 -25.24
C GLU A 85 -6.12 44.94 -26.31
N ASN A 86 -6.91 43.95 -25.93
CA ASN A 86 -8.05 43.50 -26.73
C ASN A 86 -9.09 42.89 -25.78
N THR A 87 -10.05 43.71 -25.39
CA THR A 87 -11.09 43.36 -24.40
C THR A 87 -11.86 42.10 -24.77
N THR A 88 -12.10 41.81 -26.05
CA THR A 88 -12.78 40.58 -26.47
C THR A 88 -11.95 39.35 -26.18
N VAL A 89 -10.67 39.37 -26.49
CA VAL A 89 -9.76 38.26 -26.22
C VAL A 89 -9.60 38.05 -24.69
N GLU A 90 -9.50 39.14 -23.94
CA GLU A 90 -9.40 39.13 -22.48
C GLU A 90 -10.62 38.48 -21.80
N LEU A 91 -11.82 38.87 -22.26
CA LEU A 91 -13.07 38.26 -21.81
C LEU A 91 -13.13 36.76 -22.17
N LEU A 92 -12.74 36.39 -23.38
CA LEU A 92 -12.77 35.01 -23.83
C LEU A 92 -11.83 34.12 -22.99
N TRP A 93 -10.57 34.54 -22.73
CA TRP A 93 -9.63 33.75 -21.97
C TRP A 93 -9.95 33.72 -20.47
N THR A 94 -10.84 34.57 -19.98
CA THR A 94 -11.38 34.54 -18.61
C THR A 94 -12.62 33.62 -18.50
N ILE A 95 -13.58 33.83 -19.42
CA ILE A 95 -14.89 33.14 -19.36
C ILE A 95 -14.76 31.66 -19.76
N ILE A 96 -13.99 31.34 -20.81
CA ILE A 96 -13.85 29.96 -21.27
C ILE A 96 -13.28 29.04 -20.19
N PRO A 97 -12.14 29.38 -19.52
CA PRO A 97 -11.64 28.57 -18.40
C PRO A 97 -12.62 28.47 -17.24
N LEU A 98 -13.35 29.53 -16.90
CA LEU A 98 -14.37 29.49 -15.85
C LEU A 98 -15.48 28.47 -16.19
N ILE A 99 -15.98 28.46 -17.41
CA ILE A 99 -17.00 27.49 -17.86
C ILE A 99 -16.42 26.08 -17.80
N ILE A 100 -15.19 25.85 -18.24
CA ILE A 100 -14.52 24.54 -18.16
C ILE A 100 -14.44 24.07 -16.71
N LEU A 101 -14.02 24.92 -15.76
CA LEU A 101 -13.95 24.60 -14.35
C LEU A 101 -15.32 24.21 -13.77
N ILE A 102 -16.40 24.93 -14.12
CA ILE A 102 -17.78 24.61 -13.68
C ILE A 102 -18.20 23.26 -14.23
N LEU A 103 -17.95 22.96 -15.50
CA LEU A 103 -18.28 21.69 -16.13
C LEU A 103 -17.53 20.51 -15.50
N MET A 104 -16.29 20.73 -15.06
CA MET A 104 -15.49 19.71 -14.38
C MET A 104 -15.90 19.54 -12.90
N ALA A 105 -16.25 20.63 -12.23
CA ALA A 105 -16.61 20.59 -10.80
C ALA A 105 -17.89 19.77 -10.55
N TRP A 106 -18.83 19.78 -11.48
CA TRP A 106 -20.10 19.07 -11.31
C TRP A 106 -19.95 17.55 -11.14
N PRO A 107 -19.35 16.79 -12.07
CA PRO A 107 -19.17 15.34 -11.92
C PRO A 107 -18.23 15.03 -10.74
N ALA A 108 -17.17 15.80 -10.50
CA ALA A 108 -16.26 15.60 -9.39
C ALA A 108 -16.97 15.72 -8.03
N THR A 109 -17.80 16.75 -7.85
CA THR A 109 -18.60 16.95 -6.63
C THR A 109 -19.58 15.80 -6.42
N ARG A 110 -20.26 15.35 -7.49
CA ARG A 110 -21.21 14.22 -7.40
C ARG A 110 -20.50 12.94 -6.94
N THR A 111 -19.33 12.64 -7.50
CA THR A 111 -18.53 11.48 -7.09
C THR A 111 -18.07 11.60 -5.64
N LEU A 112 -17.62 12.79 -5.21
CA LEU A 112 -17.22 13.04 -3.83
C LEU A 112 -18.37 12.84 -2.83
N LEU A 113 -19.57 13.33 -3.14
CA LEU A 113 -20.75 13.14 -2.30
C LEU A 113 -21.14 11.66 -2.21
N SER A 114 -21.06 10.92 -3.32
CA SER A 114 -21.29 9.48 -3.34
C SER A 114 -20.30 8.71 -2.45
N LEU A 115 -19.01 9.08 -2.49
CA LEU A 115 -17.95 8.48 -1.64
C LEU A 115 -18.21 8.66 -0.13
N ARG A 116 -18.89 9.74 0.26
CA ARG A 116 -19.18 10.05 1.67
C ARG A 116 -20.39 9.32 2.23
N ASP A 117 -21.23 8.70 1.40
CA ASP A 117 -22.38 7.94 1.87
C ASP A 117 -21.95 6.54 2.35
N THR A 118 -21.51 6.44 3.59
CA THR A 118 -21.17 5.17 4.26
C THR A 118 -22.35 4.51 4.97
N SER A 119 -23.57 4.99 4.77
CA SER A 119 -24.79 4.46 5.40
C SER A 119 -25.14 3.04 4.92
N ASN A 120 -25.82 2.28 5.77
CA ASN A 120 -26.36 0.95 5.47
C ASN A 120 -25.37 -0.04 4.84
N PRO A 121 -24.16 -0.26 5.43
CA PRO A 121 -23.23 -1.24 4.91
C PRO A 121 -23.68 -2.66 5.21
N ASP A 122 -23.43 -3.57 4.25
CA ASP A 122 -23.58 -5.02 4.45
C ASP A 122 -22.50 -5.56 5.39
N LEU A 123 -21.24 -5.10 5.22
CA LEU A 123 -20.10 -5.42 6.07
C LEU A 123 -19.39 -4.15 6.52
N THR A 124 -18.76 -4.23 7.70
CA THR A 124 -17.84 -3.19 8.18
C THR A 124 -16.54 -3.84 8.57
N ILE A 125 -15.44 -3.36 7.98
CA ILE A 125 -14.08 -3.84 8.23
C ILE A 125 -13.25 -2.66 8.72
N LYS A 126 -12.61 -2.82 9.90
CA LYS A 126 -11.62 -1.87 10.38
C LYS A 126 -10.26 -2.24 9.83
N VAL A 127 -9.55 -1.26 9.31
CA VAL A 127 -8.22 -1.37 8.75
C VAL A 127 -7.28 -0.54 9.60
N THR A 128 -6.30 -1.17 10.20
CA THR A 128 -5.30 -0.51 11.03
C THR A 128 -3.94 -0.60 10.36
N GLY A 129 -3.32 0.56 10.08
CA GLY A 129 -1.96 0.62 9.56
C GLY A 129 -0.94 0.45 10.68
N TYR A 130 0.07 -0.37 10.43
CA TYR A 130 1.25 -0.60 11.27
C TYR A 130 2.51 -0.47 10.42
N GLN A 131 3.63 -0.20 11.01
CA GLN A 131 4.95 -0.25 10.37
C GLN A 131 5.47 -1.71 10.36
N TRP A 132 5.42 -2.48 9.27
CA TRP A 132 4.84 -2.19 7.93
C TRP A 132 3.96 -3.37 7.55
N LYS A 133 2.72 -3.34 7.94
CA LYS A 133 1.67 -4.34 7.68
C LYS A 133 0.30 -3.72 7.89
N TRP A 134 -0.73 -4.43 7.46
CA TRP A 134 -2.11 -4.05 7.75
C TRP A 134 -2.75 -5.01 8.75
N GLY A 135 -3.55 -4.48 9.67
CA GLY A 135 -4.45 -5.25 10.52
C GLY A 135 -5.88 -5.10 10.04
N TYR A 136 -6.62 -6.19 9.97
CA TYR A 136 -8.01 -6.22 9.55
C TYR A 136 -8.90 -6.82 10.63
N ASP A 137 -9.94 -6.08 11.04
CA ASP A 137 -10.96 -6.53 11.99
C ASP A 137 -12.33 -6.45 11.32
N TYR A 138 -13.02 -7.55 11.15
CA TYR A 138 -14.38 -7.60 10.64
C TYR A 138 -15.35 -7.30 11.79
N LEU A 139 -15.93 -6.09 11.80
CA LEU A 139 -16.72 -5.57 12.92
C LEU A 139 -18.21 -5.81 12.78
N LYS A 140 -18.72 -6.01 11.54
CA LYS A 140 -20.14 -6.22 11.27
C LYS A 140 -20.33 -7.07 10.02
N GLY A 141 -21.37 -7.89 10.03
CA GLY A 141 -21.77 -8.78 8.94
C GLY A 141 -21.36 -10.22 9.19
N GLU A 142 -21.45 -11.07 8.17
CA GLU A 142 -21.23 -12.52 8.31
C GLU A 142 -19.84 -12.89 8.86
N GLY A 143 -18.82 -12.08 8.51
CA GLY A 143 -17.45 -12.26 9.00
C GLY A 143 -17.16 -11.67 10.38
N GLU A 144 -18.16 -11.18 11.11
CA GLU A 144 -17.97 -10.52 12.40
C GLU A 144 -17.13 -11.36 13.37
N GLY A 145 -16.14 -10.69 13.99
CA GLY A 145 -15.19 -11.30 14.93
C GLY A 145 -13.93 -11.84 14.28
N ILE A 146 -13.82 -11.89 12.94
CA ILE A 146 -12.59 -12.27 12.25
C ILE A 146 -11.59 -11.13 12.36
N SER A 147 -10.35 -11.47 12.78
CA SER A 147 -9.23 -10.52 12.88
C SER A 147 -7.94 -11.19 12.44
N PHE A 148 -7.12 -10.49 11.66
CA PHE A 148 -5.81 -10.99 11.22
C PHE A 148 -4.90 -9.84 10.75
N PHE A 149 -3.60 -10.13 10.67
CA PHE A 149 -2.62 -9.27 10.01
C PHE A 149 -2.38 -9.73 8.58
N SER A 150 -2.00 -8.77 7.74
CA SER A 150 -1.64 -8.96 6.34
C SER A 150 -0.29 -8.29 6.10
N ALA A 151 0.70 -9.07 5.72
CA ALA A 151 2.06 -8.63 5.47
C ALA A 151 2.52 -9.05 4.08
N SER A 152 3.47 -8.31 3.50
CA SER A 152 4.07 -8.65 2.20
C SER A 152 4.77 -10.01 2.25
N THR A 153 4.54 -10.81 1.22
CA THR A 153 5.22 -12.11 1.02
C THR A 153 6.37 -12.05 0.01
N THR A 154 6.67 -10.87 -0.52
CA THR A 154 7.76 -10.70 -1.48
C THR A 154 9.10 -11.17 -0.88
N PRO A 155 9.79 -12.13 -1.52
CA PRO A 155 11.05 -12.68 -1.03
C PRO A 155 12.16 -11.64 -0.91
N GLN A 156 12.98 -11.76 0.12
CA GLN A 156 14.06 -10.79 0.41
C GLN A 156 15.13 -10.73 -0.70
N ASP A 157 15.42 -11.82 -1.37
CA ASP A 157 16.33 -11.88 -2.50
C ASP A 157 15.82 -11.08 -3.72
N GLN A 158 14.50 -11.07 -3.97
CA GLN A 158 13.89 -10.21 -4.96
C GLN A 158 13.98 -8.73 -4.55
N ILE A 159 13.77 -8.42 -3.26
CA ILE A 159 13.86 -7.05 -2.73
C ILE A 159 15.30 -6.53 -2.84
N GLN A 160 16.28 -7.36 -2.55
CA GLN A 160 17.72 -7.04 -2.63
C GLN A 160 18.25 -7.06 -4.08
N GLY A 161 17.46 -7.50 -5.05
CA GLY A 161 17.86 -7.59 -6.46
C GLY A 161 18.80 -8.75 -6.77
N THR A 162 18.92 -9.74 -5.89
CA THR A 162 19.74 -10.96 -6.08
C THR A 162 18.97 -12.08 -6.77
N ALA A 163 17.64 -11.97 -6.86
CA ALA A 163 16.78 -12.86 -7.66
C ALA A 163 15.88 -12.03 -8.61
N PRO A 164 15.42 -12.64 -9.73
CA PRO A 164 14.46 -11.99 -10.63
C PRO A 164 13.16 -11.61 -9.90
N LYS A 165 12.61 -10.44 -10.21
CA LYS A 165 11.32 -10.00 -9.68
C LYS A 165 10.18 -10.82 -10.28
N GLY A 166 9.26 -11.30 -9.44
CA GLY A 166 8.03 -11.95 -9.86
C GLY A 166 7.03 -10.98 -10.52
N GLU A 167 6.00 -11.51 -11.15
CA GLU A 167 4.94 -10.74 -11.82
C GLU A 167 4.23 -9.77 -10.86
N ASN A 168 3.94 -10.23 -9.64
CA ASN A 168 3.28 -9.43 -8.60
C ASN A 168 4.27 -8.90 -7.54
N TYR A 169 5.48 -8.55 -7.97
CA TYR A 169 6.50 -8.00 -7.08
C TYR A 169 5.98 -6.83 -6.24
N LEU A 170 6.09 -6.93 -4.91
CA LEU A 170 5.58 -5.99 -3.92
C LEU A 170 4.04 -5.83 -3.89
N LEU A 171 3.28 -6.75 -4.46
CA LEU A 171 1.82 -6.70 -4.53
C LEU A 171 1.17 -7.98 -3.98
N GLU A 172 1.91 -8.82 -3.27
CA GLU A 172 1.44 -10.06 -2.67
C GLU A 172 1.48 -9.99 -1.14
N VAL A 173 0.49 -10.64 -0.52
CA VAL A 173 0.35 -10.73 0.94
C VAL A 173 0.06 -12.15 1.38
N ASP A 174 0.36 -12.44 2.65
CA ASP A 174 0.06 -13.73 3.29
C ASP A 174 -1.44 -13.93 3.56
N ASN A 175 -2.17 -12.86 3.88
CA ASN A 175 -3.60 -12.89 4.22
C ASN A 175 -4.34 -11.74 3.52
N PRO A 176 -4.97 -11.98 2.35
CA PRO A 176 -5.77 -10.97 1.68
C PRO A 176 -7.07 -10.66 2.44
N VAL A 177 -7.61 -9.45 2.22
CA VAL A 177 -8.97 -9.11 2.64
C VAL A 177 -9.96 -9.79 1.70
N VAL A 178 -10.88 -10.59 2.24
CA VAL A 178 -11.87 -11.30 1.44
C VAL A 178 -13.24 -10.66 1.63
N VAL A 179 -13.92 -10.33 0.54
CA VAL A 179 -15.26 -9.71 0.57
C VAL A 179 -16.17 -10.32 -0.50
N PRO A 180 -17.49 -10.36 -0.27
CA PRO A 180 -18.44 -10.85 -1.28
C PRO A 180 -18.72 -9.79 -2.35
N VAL A 181 -18.86 -10.21 -3.61
CA VAL A 181 -19.23 -9.35 -4.73
C VAL A 181 -20.63 -8.74 -4.53
N GLY A 182 -20.83 -7.51 -5.00
CA GLY A 182 -22.10 -6.80 -4.97
C GLY A 182 -22.53 -6.24 -3.61
N LYS A 183 -21.78 -6.46 -2.55
CA LYS A 183 -22.05 -5.97 -1.20
C LYS A 183 -21.39 -4.63 -0.91
N LYS A 184 -22.07 -3.78 -0.13
CA LYS A 184 -21.53 -2.49 0.33
C LYS A 184 -20.60 -2.73 1.53
N ILE A 185 -19.32 -2.52 1.32
CA ILE A 185 -18.27 -2.73 2.32
C ILE A 185 -17.86 -1.38 2.87
N ARG A 186 -18.14 -1.12 4.15
CA ARG A 186 -17.61 0.05 4.86
C ARG A 186 -16.24 -0.26 5.42
N ILE A 187 -15.30 0.60 5.14
CA ILE A 187 -13.91 0.53 5.63
C ILE A 187 -13.70 1.64 6.65
N LEU A 188 -13.30 1.27 7.86
CA LEU A 188 -12.86 2.19 8.90
C LEU A 188 -11.34 2.16 8.97
N THR A 189 -10.66 3.29 8.75
CA THR A 189 -9.19 3.35 8.76
C THR A 189 -8.67 4.06 9.99
N THR A 190 -7.57 3.56 10.55
CA THR A 190 -6.79 4.20 11.62
C THR A 190 -5.32 3.78 11.54
N GLY A 191 -4.41 4.59 12.09
CA GLY A 191 -3.01 4.23 12.27
C GLY A 191 -2.72 3.79 13.72
N SER A 192 -1.85 2.81 13.89
CA SER A 192 -1.37 2.38 15.21
C SER A 192 -0.15 3.19 15.67
N ASP A 193 0.66 3.65 14.74
CA ASP A 193 1.98 4.24 14.96
C ASP A 193 2.17 5.57 14.22
N VAL A 194 2.20 5.55 12.89
CA VAL A 194 2.33 6.72 12.03
C VAL A 194 1.14 6.79 11.08
N THR A 195 1.07 7.83 10.26
CA THR A 195 0.07 7.92 9.19
C THR A 195 0.38 6.94 8.09
N HIS A 196 -0.64 6.19 7.67
CA HIS A 196 -0.67 5.34 6.49
C HIS A 196 -1.84 5.75 5.60
N SER A 197 -1.99 5.20 4.41
CA SER A 197 -3.18 5.37 3.59
C SER A 197 -3.54 4.07 2.88
N TRP A 198 -4.76 3.61 3.09
CA TRP A 198 -5.26 2.38 2.48
C TRP A 198 -5.83 2.70 1.10
N TRP A 199 -5.17 2.20 0.05
CA TRP A 199 -5.48 2.55 -1.33
C TRP A 199 -5.63 1.31 -2.20
N VAL A 200 -6.77 1.20 -2.89
CA VAL A 200 -7.07 0.16 -3.89
C VAL A 200 -7.67 0.83 -5.11
N PRO A 201 -6.85 1.18 -6.12
CA PRO A 201 -7.27 1.98 -7.27
C PRO A 201 -8.46 1.41 -8.03
N ALA A 202 -8.46 0.10 -8.31
CA ALA A 202 -9.52 -0.57 -9.06
C ALA A 202 -10.90 -0.52 -8.35
N LEU A 203 -10.90 -0.35 -7.02
CA LEU A 203 -12.12 -0.19 -6.22
C LEU A 203 -12.51 1.29 -6.00
N GLY A 204 -11.66 2.22 -6.45
CA GLY A 204 -11.89 3.67 -6.38
C GLY A 204 -11.78 4.26 -4.99
N ILE A 205 -11.02 3.62 -4.07
CA ILE A 205 -10.84 4.09 -2.71
C ILE A 205 -9.39 4.38 -2.38
N LYS A 206 -9.22 5.52 -1.70
CA LYS A 206 -8.00 5.92 -0.99
C LYS A 206 -8.44 6.60 0.30
N GLN A 207 -8.03 6.08 1.46
CA GLN A 207 -8.39 6.65 2.75
C GLN A 207 -7.21 6.61 3.71
N ASP A 208 -6.86 7.78 4.26
CA ASP A 208 -5.78 7.89 5.22
C ASP A 208 -6.13 7.22 6.55
N ALA A 209 -5.13 6.59 7.13
CA ALA A 209 -5.17 5.87 8.39
C ALA A 209 -4.29 6.61 9.41
N ASN A 210 -4.86 7.62 10.06
CA ASN A 210 -4.15 8.51 10.98
C ASN A 210 -4.23 7.99 12.42
N PRO A 211 -3.13 8.00 13.19
CA PRO A 211 -3.16 7.69 14.61
C PRO A 211 -4.11 8.62 15.39
N GLY A 212 -4.89 8.03 16.29
CA GLY A 212 -5.84 8.78 17.13
C GLY A 212 -7.15 9.17 16.43
N PHE A 213 -7.30 8.90 15.13
CA PHE A 213 -8.52 9.18 14.38
C PHE A 213 -9.05 7.89 13.73
N VAL A 214 -10.38 7.82 13.57
CA VAL A 214 -11.04 6.81 12.75
C VAL A 214 -11.74 7.55 11.62
N ARG A 215 -11.38 7.21 10.39
CA ARG A 215 -12.03 7.71 9.18
C ARG A 215 -12.77 6.59 8.49
N ASP A 216 -13.75 6.92 7.68
CA ASP A 216 -14.49 5.91 6.95
C ASP A 216 -14.60 6.24 5.45
N THR A 217 -14.71 5.18 4.70
CA THR A 217 -15.02 5.15 3.27
C THR A 217 -15.77 3.86 2.96
N TRP A 218 -16.17 3.66 1.72
CA TRP A 218 -16.84 2.45 1.31
C TRP A 218 -16.59 2.11 -0.16
N PHE A 219 -16.79 0.86 -0.50
CA PHE A 219 -16.87 0.41 -1.88
C PHE A 219 -17.90 -0.71 -2.04
N ARG A 220 -18.29 -0.93 -3.30
CA ARG A 220 -19.04 -2.09 -3.73
C ARG A 220 -18.39 -2.61 -5.00
N ALA A 221 -17.76 -3.77 -4.90
CA ALA A 221 -17.14 -4.40 -6.06
C ALA A 221 -18.21 -5.06 -6.94
N ASP A 222 -18.20 -4.73 -8.23
CA ASP A 222 -19.18 -5.23 -9.19
C ASP A 222 -18.75 -6.55 -9.85
N LYS A 223 -17.46 -6.91 -9.71
CA LYS A 223 -16.85 -8.09 -10.33
C LYS A 223 -16.00 -8.84 -9.33
N THR A 224 -16.04 -10.17 -9.40
CA THR A 224 -15.10 -11.03 -8.67
C THR A 224 -13.69 -10.88 -9.23
N GLY A 225 -12.67 -11.09 -8.38
CA GLY A 225 -11.26 -10.98 -8.77
C GLY A 225 -10.37 -10.57 -7.61
N THR A 226 -9.08 -10.49 -7.87
CA THR A 226 -8.06 -10.01 -6.95
C THR A 226 -7.68 -8.58 -7.31
N TYR A 227 -7.82 -7.66 -6.37
CA TYR A 227 -7.54 -6.24 -6.56
C TYR A 227 -6.39 -5.83 -5.65
N GLN A 228 -5.35 -5.30 -6.27
CA GLN A 228 -4.12 -4.92 -5.60
C GLN A 228 -4.07 -3.41 -5.35
N GLY A 229 -3.45 -3.05 -4.24
CA GLY A 229 -3.22 -1.69 -3.81
C GLY A 229 -1.97 -1.58 -2.97
N GLN A 230 -1.75 -0.40 -2.42
CA GLN A 230 -0.54 -0.10 -1.66
C GLN A 230 -0.84 0.90 -0.55
N CYS A 231 0.09 1.03 0.41
CA CYS A 231 0.12 2.19 1.27
C CYS A 231 0.42 3.45 0.43
N ALA A 232 -0.38 4.50 0.58
CA ALA A 232 -0.30 5.71 -0.24
C ALA A 232 0.06 6.98 0.58
N GLU A 233 0.58 6.81 1.82
CA GLU A 233 1.19 7.87 2.62
C GLU A 233 2.56 7.44 3.15
N PRO A 234 3.59 8.28 3.05
CA PRO A 234 4.93 7.96 3.54
C PRO A 234 4.91 7.60 5.02
N CYS A 235 5.15 6.33 5.35
CA CYS A 235 5.05 5.78 6.69
C CYS A 235 6.39 5.24 7.25
N GLY A 236 7.49 5.57 6.59
CA GLY A 236 8.84 5.22 7.04
C GLY A 236 9.59 4.33 6.04
N LYS A 237 10.61 3.64 6.52
CA LYS A 237 11.62 2.91 5.72
C LYS A 237 11.01 1.90 4.74
N ASP A 238 10.07 1.08 5.21
CA ASP A 238 9.48 0.01 4.41
C ASP A 238 8.07 0.37 3.89
N HIS A 239 7.84 1.67 3.61
CA HIS A 239 6.58 2.19 3.06
C HIS A 239 6.11 1.43 1.80
N GLY A 240 7.02 1.10 0.88
CA GLY A 240 6.71 0.36 -0.35
C GLY A 240 6.48 -1.15 -0.15
N PHE A 241 6.65 -1.67 1.08
CA PHE A 241 6.63 -3.11 1.38
C PHE A 241 5.42 -3.53 2.22
N MET A 242 4.35 -2.74 2.20
CA MET A 242 3.06 -3.05 2.84
C MET A 242 1.90 -2.92 1.84
N PRO A 243 1.81 -3.86 0.89
CA PRO A 243 0.74 -3.87 -0.10
C PRO A 243 -0.63 -4.16 0.50
N VAL A 244 -1.66 -3.90 -0.30
CA VAL A 244 -3.05 -4.26 -0.02
C VAL A 244 -3.51 -5.25 -1.08
N VAL A 245 -4.14 -6.35 -0.67
CA VAL A 245 -4.81 -7.29 -1.58
C VAL A 245 -6.23 -7.51 -1.11
N VAL A 246 -7.19 -7.27 -2.00
CA VAL A 246 -8.61 -7.52 -1.78
C VAL A 246 -9.09 -8.61 -2.73
N GLU A 247 -9.53 -9.74 -2.18
CA GLU A 247 -10.17 -10.81 -2.93
C GLU A 247 -11.68 -10.64 -2.90
N VAL A 248 -12.27 -10.36 -4.05
CA VAL A 248 -13.71 -10.28 -4.22
C VAL A 248 -14.21 -11.62 -4.74
N VAL A 249 -15.02 -12.30 -3.95
CA VAL A 249 -15.47 -13.66 -4.23
C VAL A 249 -17.00 -13.75 -4.32
N PRO A 250 -17.57 -14.80 -4.94
CA PRO A 250 -19.00 -15.11 -4.85
C PRO A 250 -19.45 -15.31 -3.40
N ALA A 251 -20.74 -15.08 -3.11
CA ALA A 251 -21.26 -15.12 -1.74
C ALA A 251 -21.04 -16.47 -1.04
N ASP A 252 -21.22 -17.58 -1.77
CA ASP A 252 -20.98 -18.94 -1.26
C ASP A 252 -19.52 -19.17 -0.87
N LYS A 253 -18.58 -18.67 -1.67
CA LYS A 253 -17.14 -18.72 -1.38
C LYS A 253 -16.77 -17.86 -0.18
N TYR A 254 -17.43 -16.72 -0.03
CA TYR A 254 -17.24 -15.86 1.13
C TYR A 254 -17.69 -16.55 2.41
N SER A 255 -18.89 -17.17 2.43
CA SER A 255 -19.40 -17.91 3.59
C SER A 255 -18.50 -19.09 3.96
N ALA A 256 -17.97 -19.80 2.96
CA ALA A 256 -16.99 -20.88 3.18
C ALA A 256 -15.70 -20.35 3.81
N TRP A 257 -15.16 -19.25 3.30
CA TRP A 257 -13.97 -18.58 3.86
C TRP A 257 -14.21 -18.13 5.30
N VAL A 258 -15.35 -17.50 5.61
CA VAL A 258 -15.73 -17.09 6.97
C VAL A 258 -15.72 -18.27 7.92
N SER A 259 -16.33 -19.39 7.50
CA SER A 259 -16.39 -20.61 8.30
C SER A 259 -14.99 -21.17 8.58
N GLU A 260 -14.12 -21.17 7.58
CA GLU A 260 -12.73 -21.62 7.70
C GLU A 260 -11.92 -20.70 8.64
N GLN A 261 -12.06 -19.38 8.49
CA GLN A 261 -11.36 -18.43 9.37
C GLN A 261 -11.80 -18.56 10.81
N LYS A 262 -13.10 -18.66 11.08
CA LYS A 262 -13.62 -18.88 12.44
C LYS A 262 -13.12 -20.19 13.03
N LYS A 263 -13.03 -21.26 12.22
CA LYS A 263 -12.44 -22.54 12.65
C LYS A 263 -10.95 -22.42 12.97
N LYS A 264 -10.18 -21.72 12.12
CA LYS A 264 -8.75 -21.43 12.37
C LYS A 264 -8.57 -20.63 13.67
N MET A 265 -9.37 -19.58 13.85
CA MET A 265 -9.32 -18.76 15.06
C MET A 265 -9.69 -19.58 16.32
N ALA A 266 -10.72 -20.43 16.25
CA ALA A 266 -11.08 -21.32 17.36
C ALA A 266 -9.97 -22.33 17.70
N ALA A 267 -9.29 -22.85 16.67
CA ALA A 267 -8.14 -23.75 16.86
C ALA A 267 -6.90 -23.03 17.42
N GLN A 268 -6.80 -21.72 17.17
CA GLN A 268 -5.73 -20.85 17.68
C GLN A 268 -6.14 -20.12 18.96
N ALA A 269 -7.41 -20.26 19.40
CA ALA A 269 -7.92 -19.60 20.59
C ALA A 269 -6.97 -19.86 21.76
N ASP A 270 -6.50 -18.78 22.33
CA ASP A 270 -5.57 -18.82 23.45
C ASP A 270 -6.26 -19.40 24.67
N ASP A 271 -5.85 -20.57 25.07
CA ASP A 271 -6.03 -21.00 26.45
C ASP A 271 -4.77 -20.62 27.24
N PRO A 272 -4.79 -19.47 27.97
CA PRO A 272 -3.64 -19.04 28.74
C PRO A 272 -3.30 -19.98 29.90
N ASN A 273 -4.14 -20.95 30.16
CA ASN A 273 -3.92 -22.00 31.19
C ASN A 273 -3.30 -23.26 30.58
N LYS A 274 -3.25 -23.37 29.23
CA LYS A 274 -2.63 -24.51 28.56
C LYS A 274 -1.10 -24.41 28.70
N THR A 275 -0.50 -25.48 29.24
CA THR A 275 0.96 -25.64 29.23
C THR A 275 1.39 -26.15 27.85
N TRP A 276 2.25 -25.39 27.19
CA TRP A 276 2.81 -25.73 25.87
C TRP A 276 4.16 -26.42 26.01
N THR A 277 4.45 -27.33 25.09
CA THR A 277 5.78 -27.94 25.03
C THR A 277 6.82 -26.91 24.53
N PHE A 278 8.07 -27.13 24.89
CA PHE A 278 9.17 -26.27 24.40
C PHE A 278 9.23 -26.24 22.87
N GLU A 279 9.09 -27.37 22.21
CA GLU A 279 9.16 -27.49 20.76
C GLU A 279 7.96 -26.76 20.07
N ASP A 280 6.74 -26.93 20.60
CA ASP A 280 5.57 -26.24 20.06
C ASP A 280 5.70 -24.74 20.17
N LEU A 281 6.19 -24.21 21.30
CA LEU A 281 6.47 -22.79 21.49
C LEU A 281 7.55 -22.30 20.54
N LYS A 282 8.62 -23.07 20.35
CA LYS A 282 9.71 -22.69 19.46
C LYS A 282 9.27 -22.63 18.00
N VAL A 283 8.52 -23.63 17.53
CA VAL A 283 7.95 -23.63 16.15
C VAL A 283 6.97 -22.47 15.94
N ARG A 284 6.08 -22.25 16.91
CA ARG A 284 5.11 -21.15 16.86
C ARG A 284 5.82 -19.79 16.93
N GLY A 285 6.83 -19.69 17.79
CA GLY A 285 7.65 -18.50 17.97
C GLY A 285 8.45 -18.12 16.72
N ALA A 286 8.94 -19.09 15.95
CA ALA A 286 9.58 -18.84 14.68
C ALA A 286 8.65 -18.13 13.69
N ARG A 287 7.38 -18.55 13.62
CA ARG A 287 6.35 -17.91 12.78
C ARG A 287 6.00 -16.50 13.26
N ALA A 288 5.79 -16.34 14.57
CA ALA A 288 5.51 -15.03 15.17
C ALA A 288 6.68 -14.06 14.97
N TYR A 289 7.93 -14.55 15.08
CA TYR A 289 9.13 -13.78 14.82
C TYR A 289 9.22 -13.33 13.36
N ALA A 290 9.00 -14.23 12.41
CA ALA A 290 9.02 -13.92 10.99
C ALA A 290 8.00 -12.84 10.62
N ALA A 291 6.80 -12.91 11.20
CA ALA A 291 5.72 -11.96 10.91
C ALA A 291 5.89 -10.58 11.58
N ASN A 292 6.58 -10.50 12.73
CA ASN A 292 6.54 -9.29 13.57
C ASN A 292 7.89 -8.67 13.92
N CYS A 293 8.99 -9.41 13.81
CA CYS A 293 10.29 -9.01 14.36
C CYS A 293 11.40 -8.91 13.32
N VAL A 294 11.32 -9.72 12.25
CA VAL A 294 12.37 -9.85 11.22
C VAL A 294 12.68 -8.52 10.54
N ALA A 295 11.70 -7.68 10.30
CA ALA A 295 11.90 -6.39 9.61
C ALA A 295 12.97 -5.50 10.29
N CYS A 296 13.04 -5.54 11.61
CA CYS A 296 14.02 -4.78 12.39
C CYS A 296 15.21 -5.64 12.84
N HIS A 297 14.94 -6.84 13.36
CA HIS A 297 15.96 -7.68 13.98
C HIS A 297 16.63 -8.68 13.03
N GLN A 298 16.22 -8.73 11.77
CA GLN A 298 16.68 -9.61 10.69
C GLN A 298 16.42 -11.10 10.97
N THR A 299 16.46 -11.94 9.94
CA THR A 299 16.23 -13.38 10.06
C THR A 299 17.27 -14.10 10.93
N ASN A 300 18.49 -13.57 10.98
CA ASN A 300 19.62 -14.10 11.77
C ASN A 300 19.72 -13.48 13.17
N GLY A 301 18.78 -12.63 13.58
CA GLY A 301 18.78 -11.99 14.89
C GLY A 301 19.88 -10.94 15.11
N GLN A 302 20.67 -10.57 14.09
CA GLN A 302 21.78 -9.62 14.22
C GLN A 302 21.34 -8.14 14.20
N GLY A 303 20.07 -7.87 13.89
CA GLY A 303 19.58 -6.51 13.75
C GLY A 303 20.27 -5.72 12.65
N VAL A 304 20.27 -4.39 12.78
CA VAL A 304 20.95 -3.46 11.86
C VAL A 304 21.83 -2.52 12.68
N LYS A 305 23.14 -2.58 12.47
CA LYS A 305 24.11 -1.79 13.22
C LYS A 305 23.77 -0.29 13.18
N GLY A 306 23.64 0.31 14.35
CA GLY A 306 23.31 1.73 14.50
C GLY A 306 21.82 2.07 14.41
N ALA A 307 20.95 1.12 14.01
CA ALA A 307 19.50 1.34 13.88
C ALA A 307 18.67 0.38 14.77
N PHE A 308 18.93 -0.92 14.67
CA PHE A 308 18.17 -1.93 15.42
C PHE A 308 19.12 -2.91 16.11
N PRO A 309 18.97 -3.13 17.44
CA PRO A 309 19.89 -3.95 18.21
C PRO A 309 19.83 -5.43 17.78
N ALA A 310 20.95 -6.13 17.92
CA ALA A 310 20.99 -7.57 17.80
C ALA A 310 20.22 -8.23 18.95
N LEU A 311 19.50 -9.32 18.65
CA LEU A 311 18.89 -10.22 19.64
C LEU A 311 19.82 -11.40 19.94
N ASP A 312 20.63 -11.79 18.96
CA ASP A 312 21.65 -12.82 19.12
C ASP A 312 22.74 -12.32 20.08
N GLY A 313 23.02 -13.08 21.14
CA GLY A 313 23.98 -12.72 22.20
C GLY A 313 23.52 -11.56 23.10
N SER A 314 22.30 -11.06 22.94
CA SER A 314 21.78 -9.94 23.72
C SER A 314 21.55 -10.30 25.20
N LYS A 315 22.08 -9.50 26.12
CA LYS A 315 21.83 -9.65 27.55
C LYS A 315 20.35 -9.51 27.91
N MET A 316 19.56 -8.70 27.15
CA MET A 316 18.12 -8.57 27.31
C MET A 316 17.42 -9.88 26.97
N VAL A 317 17.89 -10.61 25.96
CA VAL A 317 17.29 -11.85 25.50
C VAL A 317 17.75 -13.06 26.33
N THR A 318 18.99 -13.08 26.77
CA THR A 318 19.58 -14.21 27.55
C THR A 318 19.52 -14.01 29.06
N GLY A 319 19.12 -12.82 29.54
CA GLY A 319 18.94 -12.47 30.95
C GLY A 319 17.61 -12.95 31.55
N PRO A 320 17.11 -12.32 32.62
CA PRO A 320 15.83 -12.66 33.23
C PRO A 320 14.69 -12.60 32.21
N LYS A 321 13.86 -13.66 32.16
CA LYS A 321 12.75 -13.71 31.19
C LYS A 321 11.71 -12.63 31.41
N ASP A 322 11.49 -12.21 32.66
CA ASP A 322 10.53 -11.19 33.02
C ASP A 322 10.84 -9.83 32.42
N ASP A 323 12.12 -9.47 32.31
CA ASP A 323 12.56 -8.23 31.67
C ASP A 323 12.24 -8.25 30.18
N GLN A 324 12.46 -9.39 29.51
CA GLN A 324 12.12 -9.54 28.10
C GLN A 324 10.60 -9.56 27.87
N ILE A 325 9.82 -10.23 28.73
CA ILE A 325 8.36 -10.21 28.68
C ILE A 325 7.85 -8.77 28.81
N GLY A 326 8.31 -8.03 29.82
CA GLY A 326 7.93 -6.65 30.04
C GLY A 326 8.26 -5.76 28.85
N LEU A 327 9.46 -5.89 28.28
CA LEU A 327 9.91 -5.12 27.11
C LEU A 327 9.04 -5.41 25.89
N VAL A 328 8.75 -6.66 25.60
CA VAL A 328 7.95 -7.02 24.39
C VAL A 328 6.48 -6.60 24.57
N LEU A 329 5.94 -6.66 25.78
CA LEU A 329 4.59 -6.20 26.08
C LEU A 329 4.44 -4.69 25.90
N THR A 330 5.39 -3.89 26.41
CA THR A 330 5.24 -2.43 26.53
C THR A 330 6.02 -1.65 25.46
N GLY A 331 6.90 -2.33 24.71
CA GLY A 331 7.84 -1.67 23.82
C GLY A 331 8.91 -0.90 24.57
N LYS A 332 9.71 -0.13 23.85
CA LYS A 332 10.72 0.76 24.44
C LYS A 332 10.46 2.19 24.02
N GLN A 333 10.02 2.99 24.98
CA GLN A 333 9.71 4.41 24.75
C GLN A 333 10.90 5.15 24.14
N GLY A 334 10.63 6.04 23.18
CA GLY A 334 11.63 6.80 22.44
C GLY A 334 12.42 6.02 21.40
N THR A 335 12.01 4.79 21.09
CA THR A 335 12.63 3.95 20.06
C THR A 335 11.57 3.38 19.10
N ALA A 336 12.04 2.74 18.00
CA ALA A 336 11.16 2.03 17.06
C ALA A 336 10.65 0.67 17.58
N MET A 337 11.05 0.23 18.80
CA MET A 337 10.54 -1.02 19.38
C MET A 337 9.11 -0.84 19.86
N ALA A 338 8.15 -1.31 19.07
CA ALA A 338 6.73 -1.20 19.35
C ALA A 338 6.31 -2.04 20.56
N ALA A 339 5.17 -1.64 21.18
CA ALA A 339 4.49 -2.45 22.17
C ALA A 339 3.66 -3.55 21.49
N PHE A 340 3.98 -4.82 21.73
CA PHE A 340 3.26 -5.94 21.14
C PHE A 340 2.13 -6.48 22.03
N GLY A 341 2.00 -5.97 23.24
CA GLY A 341 0.96 -6.41 24.18
C GLY A 341 -0.47 -6.25 23.65
N LYS A 342 -0.74 -5.30 22.75
CA LYS A 342 -2.04 -5.12 22.09
C LYS A 342 -2.15 -5.80 20.73
N GLN A 343 -1.05 -6.36 20.22
CA GLN A 343 -0.97 -6.94 18.88
C GLN A 343 -0.89 -8.46 18.87
N LEU A 344 -0.26 -9.04 19.89
CA LEU A 344 -0.02 -10.47 20.01
C LEU A 344 -0.69 -11.03 21.27
N SER A 345 -1.18 -12.25 21.17
CA SER A 345 -1.74 -13.00 22.28
C SER A 345 -0.67 -13.42 23.30
N ASP A 346 -1.09 -13.86 24.49
CA ASP A 346 -0.16 -14.37 25.50
C ASP A 346 0.64 -15.57 25.00
N THR A 347 0.00 -16.45 24.23
CA THR A 347 0.69 -17.62 23.64
C THR A 347 1.67 -17.20 22.54
N GLU A 348 1.35 -16.24 21.70
CA GLU A 348 2.27 -15.74 20.66
C GLU A 348 3.46 -15.01 21.25
N LEU A 349 3.24 -14.19 22.30
CA LEU A 349 4.33 -13.53 23.02
C LEU A 349 5.21 -14.56 23.73
N ALA A 350 4.64 -15.52 24.44
CA ALA A 350 5.37 -16.61 25.06
C ALA A 350 6.21 -17.40 24.05
N ALA A 351 5.61 -17.71 22.89
CA ALA A 351 6.26 -18.43 21.80
C ALA A 351 7.43 -17.63 21.19
N VAL A 352 7.24 -16.37 20.85
CA VAL A 352 8.31 -15.55 20.24
C VAL A 352 9.45 -15.29 21.21
N ILE A 353 9.18 -15.12 22.50
CA ILE A 353 10.20 -14.97 23.54
C ILE A 353 10.96 -16.29 23.70
N THR A 354 10.27 -17.42 23.79
CA THR A 354 10.91 -18.76 23.80
C THR A 354 11.79 -18.97 22.59
N TYR A 355 11.33 -18.60 21.39
CA TYR A 355 12.11 -18.71 20.16
C TYR A 355 13.39 -17.87 20.21
N THR A 356 13.30 -16.58 20.53
CA THR A 356 14.45 -15.68 20.53
C THR A 356 15.47 -16.05 21.59
N ARG A 357 15.05 -16.58 22.73
CA ARG A 357 15.93 -17.09 23.81
C ARG A 357 16.69 -18.36 23.42
N ASN A 358 16.21 -19.10 22.40
CA ASN A 358 16.74 -20.40 22.01
C ASN A 358 17.07 -20.52 20.53
N SER A 359 17.36 -19.40 19.86
CA SER A 359 17.71 -19.34 18.44
C SER A 359 19.05 -18.68 18.24
N TRP A 360 19.65 -18.92 17.08
CA TRP A 360 20.98 -18.42 16.70
C TRP A 360 22.03 -18.88 17.70
N GLY A 361 22.77 -17.95 18.32
CA GLY A 361 23.72 -18.25 19.41
C GLY A 361 23.11 -18.34 20.80
N ASN A 362 21.83 -17.94 20.97
CA ASN A 362 21.14 -17.98 22.24
C ASN A 362 20.70 -19.41 22.57
N LYS A 363 21.04 -19.91 23.76
CA LYS A 363 20.77 -21.28 24.23
C LYS A 363 20.39 -21.29 25.70
N THR A 364 19.33 -20.57 26.09
CA THR A 364 18.91 -20.51 27.50
C THR A 364 18.27 -21.81 27.99
N GLY A 365 17.69 -22.61 27.07
CA GLY A 365 16.97 -23.83 27.43
C GLY A 365 15.59 -23.57 28.08
N GLU A 366 15.20 -22.30 28.24
CA GLU A 366 13.98 -21.91 28.94
C GLU A 366 12.81 -21.72 27.98
N ALA A 367 11.66 -22.27 28.33
CA ALA A 367 10.38 -21.94 27.74
C ALA A 367 9.66 -20.86 28.56
N VAL A 368 9.07 -19.90 27.89
CA VAL A 368 8.13 -18.94 28.49
C VAL A 368 6.73 -19.43 28.24
N GLN A 369 5.91 -19.59 29.30
CA GLN A 369 4.54 -20.03 29.18
C GLN A 369 3.55 -18.85 29.03
N PRO A 370 2.39 -19.05 28.37
CA PRO A 370 1.39 -17.99 28.24
C PRO A 370 0.93 -17.40 29.58
N ALA A 371 0.83 -18.22 30.62
CA ALA A 371 0.47 -17.78 31.98
C ALA A 371 1.47 -16.76 32.57
N GLU A 372 2.76 -16.88 32.23
CA GLU A 372 3.80 -15.93 32.69
C GLU A 372 3.62 -14.57 31.98
N VAL A 373 3.34 -14.60 30.69
CA VAL A 373 3.03 -13.36 29.92
C VAL A 373 1.76 -12.70 30.45
N LYS A 374 0.70 -13.48 30.66
CA LYS A 374 -0.58 -13.00 31.19
C LYS A 374 -0.42 -12.33 32.55
N SER A 375 0.43 -12.85 33.43
CA SER A 375 0.66 -12.29 34.76
C SER A 375 1.27 -10.89 34.73
N GLN A 376 1.99 -10.54 33.65
CA GLN A 376 2.63 -9.24 33.45
C GLN A 376 1.83 -8.29 32.55
N ARG A 377 0.79 -8.79 31.86
CA ARG A 377 -0.09 -7.96 31.03
C ARG A 377 -1.00 -7.12 31.92
N LYS A 378 -0.83 -5.83 31.89
CA LYS A 378 -1.64 -4.82 32.62
C LYS A 378 -2.82 -4.34 31.80
#